data_64826ec0994088df98a971f3362fa031
#
_entry.id   64826ec0994088df98a971f3362fa031
#
_cell.length_a   1.000
_cell.length_b   1.000
_cell.length_c   1.000
_cell.angle_alpha   90.00
_cell.angle_beta   90.00
_cell.angle_gamma   90.00
#
_symmetry.space_group_name_H-M   'P 1'
#
loop_
_entity.id
_entity.type
_entity.pdbx_description
1 polymer ?
#
loop_
_entity_poly.entity_id
_entity_poly.type
_entity_poly.pdbx_seq_one_letter_code
_entity_poly.pdbx_strand_id
1 'polypeptide(L)'
;MKTHILPLRAIYMIKTFFKAKILYLIILLSYRFNKTKVVGESNIEGLDSFILVSWHGKVLGLMEFMKHKGYFALVSQSRDGELITRIAKNFGYNFFRGSSGKGGKEAIKNMDNFFRENTNAKII
;
A
#
# COMPACT_ATOMS: atom_id res chain seq x y z
N MET A 1 7.44 -39.83 -17.98
CA MET A 1 6.97 -38.44 -18.10
C MET A 1 6.87 -37.86 -16.69
N LYS A 2 7.80 -37.01 -16.26
CA LYS A 2 7.70 -36.32 -14.95
C LYS A 2 6.76 -35.16 -15.13
N THR A 3 5.52 -35.26 -14.65
CA THR A 3 4.60 -34.15 -14.55
C THR A 3 5.18 -33.16 -13.53
N HIS A 4 5.72 -32.02 -13.99
CA HIS A 4 6.11 -30.90 -13.14
C HIS A 4 4.85 -30.24 -12.57
N ILE A 5 4.35 -30.78 -11.45
CA ILE A 5 3.29 -30.14 -10.69
C ILE A 5 3.90 -28.88 -10.04
N LEU A 6 3.45 -27.72 -10.45
CA LEU A 6 3.85 -26.46 -9.82
C LEU A 6 3.58 -26.53 -8.31
N PRO A 7 4.54 -26.12 -7.46
CA PRO A 7 4.33 -26.14 -6.02
C PRO A 7 3.12 -25.25 -5.64
N LEU A 8 2.31 -25.70 -4.70
CA LEU A 8 1.08 -25.01 -4.25
C LEU A 8 1.30 -23.51 -3.95
N ARG A 9 2.50 -23.18 -3.45
CA ARG A 9 2.91 -21.78 -3.21
C ARG A 9 2.99 -20.98 -4.50
N ALA A 10 3.50 -21.54 -5.58
CA ALA A 10 3.59 -20.87 -6.88
C ALA A 10 2.20 -20.63 -7.48
N ILE A 11 1.31 -21.62 -7.40
CA ILE A 11 -0.08 -21.49 -7.84
C ILE A 11 -0.79 -20.36 -7.06
N TYR A 12 -0.60 -20.32 -5.75
CA TYR A 12 -1.15 -19.24 -4.91
C TYR A 12 -0.62 -17.85 -5.33
N MET A 13 0.69 -17.73 -5.56
CA MET A 13 1.30 -16.45 -5.97
C MET A 13 0.78 -15.98 -7.32
N ILE A 14 0.62 -16.88 -8.30
CA ILE A 14 0.07 -16.60 -9.62
C ILE A 14 -1.38 -16.11 -9.49
N LYS A 15 -2.22 -16.85 -8.76
CA LYS A 15 -3.62 -16.46 -8.52
C LYS A 15 -3.72 -15.09 -7.85
N THR A 16 -2.90 -14.83 -6.85
CA THR A 16 -2.88 -13.53 -6.15
C THR A 16 -2.42 -12.40 -7.06
N PHE A 17 -1.48 -12.66 -7.95
CA PHE A 17 -1.03 -11.69 -8.95
C PHE A 17 -2.15 -11.29 -9.90
N PHE A 18 -2.85 -12.25 -10.50
CA PHE A 18 -3.97 -11.97 -11.40
C PHE A 18 -5.12 -11.27 -10.66
N LYS A 19 -5.46 -11.73 -9.45
CA LYS A 19 -6.47 -11.10 -8.61
C LYS A 19 -6.12 -9.63 -8.32
N ALA A 20 -4.86 -9.36 -7.98
CA ALA A 20 -4.40 -8.00 -7.73
C ALA A 20 -4.49 -7.11 -8.98
N LYS A 21 -4.17 -7.63 -10.16
CA LYS A 21 -4.29 -6.89 -11.43
C LYS A 21 -5.74 -6.56 -11.78
N ILE A 22 -6.65 -7.51 -11.61
CA ILE A 22 -8.08 -7.29 -11.86
C ILE A 22 -8.62 -6.23 -10.90
N LEU A 23 -8.32 -6.35 -9.60
CA LEU A 23 -8.76 -5.38 -8.59
C LEU A 23 -8.15 -3.99 -8.84
N TYR A 24 -6.88 -3.92 -9.23
CA TYR A 24 -6.25 -2.67 -9.63
C TYR A 24 -7.00 -1.99 -10.77
N LEU A 25 -7.35 -2.74 -11.83
CA LEU A 25 -8.11 -2.20 -12.96
C LEU A 25 -9.51 -1.73 -12.56
N ILE A 26 -10.21 -2.48 -11.70
CA ILE A 26 -11.52 -2.07 -11.17
C ILE A 26 -11.41 -0.77 -10.39
N ILE A 27 -10.41 -0.64 -9.52
CA ILE A 27 -10.16 0.58 -8.74
C ILE A 27 -9.82 1.75 -9.67
N LEU A 28 -8.96 1.53 -10.66
CA LEU A 28 -8.58 2.55 -11.64
C LEU A 28 -9.78 3.06 -12.44
N LEU A 29 -10.66 2.15 -12.89
CA LEU A 29 -11.91 2.51 -13.56
C LEU A 29 -12.84 3.27 -12.62
N SER A 30 -12.96 2.83 -11.38
CA SER A 30 -13.73 3.56 -10.36
C SER A 30 -13.26 5.00 -10.21
N TYR A 31 -11.96 5.25 -10.15
CA TYR A 31 -11.42 6.62 -10.09
C TYR A 31 -11.70 7.41 -11.37
N ARG A 32 -11.68 6.76 -12.53
CA ARG A 32 -11.95 7.43 -13.81
C ARG A 32 -13.38 7.94 -13.92
N PHE A 33 -14.35 7.23 -13.32
CA PHE A 33 -15.77 7.56 -13.37
C PHE A 33 -16.25 8.41 -12.18
N ASN A 34 -15.53 8.42 -11.07
CA ASN A 34 -15.86 9.22 -9.90
C ASN A 34 -15.05 10.52 -9.88
N LYS A 35 -15.72 11.64 -9.65
CA LYS A 35 -15.06 12.92 -9.41
C LYS A 35 -14.67 13.02 -7.96
N THR A 36 -13.38 12.92 -7.66
CA THR A 36 -12.85 13.10 -6.31
C THR A 36 -12.50 14.58 -6.09
N LYS A 37 -13.05 15.18 -5.03
CA LYS A 37 -12.66 16.51 -4.57
C LYS A 37 -11.80 16.35 -3.32
N VAL A 38 -10.58 16.88 -3.37
CA VAL A 38 -9.69 16.95 -2.21
C VAL A 38 -9.90 18.28 -1.51
N VAL A 39 -10.11 18.24 -0.18
CA VAL A 39 -10.27 19.41 0.66
C VAL A 39 -9.21 19.38 1.76
N GLY A 40 -8.54 20.51 1.99
CA GLY A 40 -7.50 20.61 3.02
C GLY A 40 -6.13 20.11 2.60
N GLU A 41 -5.86 19.99 1.31
CA GLU A 41 -4.52 19.65 0.80
C GLU A 41 -3.46 20.63 1.30
N SER A 42 -3.81 21.90 1.41
CA SER A 42 -2.95 22.96 1.98
C SER A 42 -2.47 22.68 3.40
N ASN A 43 -3.16 21.82 4.17
CA ASN A 43 -2.74 21.47 5.52
C ASN A 43 -1.47 20.58 5.55
N ILE A 44 -1.15 19.94 4.44
CA ILE A 44 0.05 19.09 4.28
C ILE A 44 1.07 19.70 3.30
N GLU A 45 0.71 20.77 2.60
CA GLU A 45 1.63 21.52 1.76
C GLU A 45 2.70 22.19 2.63
N GLY A 46 3.95 22.04 2.23
CA GLY A 46 5.09 22.58 2.98
C GLY A 46 5.55 21.73 4.17
N LEU A 47 4.89 20.60 4.44
CA LEU A 47 5.42 19.63 5.39
C LEU A 47 6.39 18.68 4.70
N ASP A 48 7.64 18.70 5.17
CA ASP A 48 8.68 17.82 4.64
C ASP A 48 8.40 16.36 5.00
N SER A 49 8.07 16.09 6.26
CA SER A 49 7.79 14.74 6.75
C SER A 49 6.54 14.71 7.62
N PHE A 50 5.69 13.71 7.42
CA PHE A 50 4.49 13.52 8.24
C PHE A 50 3.96 12.07 8.20
N ILE A 51 3.13 11.75 9.18
CA ILE A 51 2.33 10.52 9.19
C ILE A 51 0.88 10.90 9.01
N LEU A 52 0.24 10.34 7.98
CA LEU A 52 -1.19 10.48 7.76
C LEU A 52 -1.92 9.27 8.30
N VAL A 53 -2.87 9.49 9.18
CA VAL A 53 -3.73 8.43 9.73
C VAL A 53 -5.12 8.54 9.14
N SER A 54 -5.65 7.43 8.66
CA SER A 54 -6.97 7.37 8.04
C SER A 54 -7.81 6.21 8.55
N TRP A 55 -9.12 6.41 8.51
CA TRP A 55 -10.05 5.30 8.69
C TRP A 55 -9.95 4.31 7.54
N HIS A 56 -9.99 3.02 7.85
CA HIS A 56 -9.87 1.94 6.87
C HIS A 56 -10.84 2.09 5.69
N GLY A 57 -12.08 2.49 5.94
CA GLY A 57 -13.09 2.72 4.88
C GLY A 57 -12.80 3.92 3.95
N LYS A 58 -11.77 4.73 4.22
CA LYS A 58 -11.38 5.89 3.39
C LYS A 58 -10.10 5.65 2.58
N VAL A 59 -9.47 4.51 2.76
CA VAL A 59 -8.17 4.18 2.14
C VAL A 59 -8.18 4.30 0.62
N LEU A 60 -9.26 3.90 -0.06
CA LEU A 60 -9.33 3.96 -1.53
C LEU A 60 -9.24 5.41 -2.06
N GLY A 61 -9.95 6.35 -1.43
CA GLY A 61 -9.87 7.77 -1.82
C GLY A 61 -8.48 8.35 -1.61
N LEU A 62 -7.84 8.02 -0.50
CA LEU A 62 -6.46 8.43 -0.23
C LEU A 62 -5.48 7.79 -1.20
N MET A 63 -5.67 6.53 -1.55
CA MET A 63 -4.81 5.80 -2.47
C MET A 63 -4.77 6.47 -3.86
N GLU A 64 -5.89 7.01 -4.34
CA GLU A 64 -5.90 7.80 -5.58
C GLU A 64 -5.15 9.12 -5.42
N PHE A 65 -5.47 9.88 -4.39
CA PHE A 65 -4.89 11.21 -4.15
C PHE A 65 -3.37 11.18 -4.00
N MET A 66 -2.85 10.13 -3.35
CA MET A 66 -1.43 10.01 -3.02
C MET A 66 -0.65 9.11 -3.96
N LYS A 67 -1.27 8.61 -5.04
CA LYS A 67 -0.60 7.75 -6.03
C LYS A 67 0.61 8.43 -6.64
N HIS A 68 1.69 7.68 -6.83
CA HIS A 68 2.96 8.12 -7.43
C HIS A 68 3.64 9.31 -6.74
N LYS A 69 3.30 9.58 -5.48
CA LYS A 69 3.90 10.65 -4.66
C LYS A 69 4.94 10.16 -3.65
N GLY A 70 5.36 8.89 -3.74
CA GLY A 70 6.44 8.33 -2.91
C GLY A 70 6.04 7.96 -1.47
N TYR A 71 4.74 7.82 -1.18
CA TYR A 71 4.28 7.45 0.16
C TYR A 71 4.63 6.02 0.54
N PHE A 72 4.89 5.82 1.82
CA PHE A 72 5.00 4.52 2.46
C PHE A 72 3.71 4.20 3.21
N ALA A 73 3.27 2.94 3.14
CA ALA A 73 2.12 2.46 3.89
C ALA A 73 2.52 1.33 4.85
N LEU A 74 1.96 1.32 6.05
CA LEU A 74 2.12 0.20 6.97
C LEU A 74 1.04 -0.84 6.69
N VAL A 75 1.45 -2.04 6.29
CA VAL A 75 0.55 -3.13 5.91
C VAL A 75 0.90 -4.43 6.63
N SER A 76 -0.10 -5.15 7.12
CA SER A 76 0.08 -6.42 7.81
C SER A 76 0.74 -7.48 6.91
N GLN A 77 1.40 -8.48 7.55
CA GLN A 77 1.98 -9.63 6.84
C GLN A 77 0.96 -10.75 6.57
N SER A 78 -0.34 -10.46 6.66
CA SER A 78 -1.42 -11.38 6.35
C SER A 78 -1.58 -11.62 4.84
N ARG A 79 -2.41 -12.60 4.46
CA ARG A 79 -2.76 -12.86 3.05
C ARG A 79 -3.45 -11.66 2.41
N ASP A 80 -4.34 -10.99 3.14
CA ASP A 80 -5.03 -9.80 2.65
C ASP A 80 -4.05 -8.62 2.52
N GLY A 81 -3.13 -8.46 3.48
CA GLY A 81 -2.04 -7.49 3.39
C GLY A 81 -1.15 -7.73 2.17
N GLU A 82 -0.89 -8.98 1.79
CA GLU A 82 -0.14 -9.29 0.56
C GLU A 82 -0.90 -8.84 -0.69
N LEU A 83 -2.20 -9.08 -0.74
CA LEU A 83 -3.04 -8.63 -1.87
C LEU A 83 -3.06 -7.11 -1.97
N ILE A 84 -3.30 -6.41 -0.87
CA ILE A 84 -3.31 -4.94 -0.81
C ILE A 84 -1.95 -4.38 -1.23
N THR A 85 -0.85 -4.94 -0.75
CA THR A 85 0.51 -4.53 -1.15
C THR A 85 0.71 -4.64 -2.67
N ARG A 86 0.26 -5.72 -3.28
CA ARG A 86 0.36 -5.92 -4.74
C ARG A 86 -0.48 -4.90 -5.52
N ILE A 87 -1.68 -4.59 -5.05
CA ILE A 87 -2.54 -3.58 -5.67
C ILE A 87 -1.89 -2.19 -5.54
N ALA A 88 -1.52 -1.80 -4.33
CA ALA A 88 -1.00 -0.47 -4.03
C ALA A 88 0.38 -0.20 -4.64
N LYS A 89 1.19 -1.24 -4.90
CA LYS A 89 2.42 -1.12 -5.70
C LYS A 89 2.17 -0.53 -7.10
N ASN A 90 1.07 -0.87 -7.74
CA ASN A 90 0.73 -0.31 -9.05
C ASN A 90 0.35 1.19 -8.96
N PHE A 91 0.00 1.68 -7.77
CA PHE A 91 -0.22 3.09 -7.48
C PHE A 91 1.02 3.82 -6.96
N GLY A 92 2.19 3.16 -6.98
CA GLY A 92 3.46 3.77 -6.61
C GLY A 92 3.74 3.87 -5.12
N TYR A 93 3.07 3.05 -4.30
CA TYR A 93 3.33 2.99 -2.85
C TYR A 93 4.51 2.09 -2.52
N ASN A 94 5.23 2.47 -1.48
CA ASN A 94 6.20 1.65 -0.76
C ASN A 94 5.59 1.12 0.55
N PHE A 95 6.25 0.14 1.20
CA PHE A 95 5.61 -0.54 2.33
C PHE A 95 6.56 -0.85 3.46
N PHE A 96 6.08 -0.59 4.68
CA PHE A 96 6.52 -1.26 5.90
C PHE A 96 5.57 -2.42 6.17
N ARG A 97 6.12 -3.59 6.51
CA ARG A 97 5.34 -4.83 6.67
C ARG A 97 5.36 -5.28 8.11
N GLY A 98 4.21 -5.17 8.79
CA GLY A 98 4.06 -5.60 10.17
C GLY A 98 2.67 -5.31 10.72
N SER A 99 2.35 -5.94 11.85
CA SER A 99 1.13 -5.71 12.61
C SER A 99 1.40 -5.99 14.10
N SER A 100 0.47 -5.64 14.97
CA SER A 100 0.57 -5.94 16.41
C SER A 100 0.82 -7.42 16.71
N GLY A 101 0.30 -8.33 15.87
CA GLY A 101 0.48 -9.78 16.04
C GLY A 101 1.74 -10.35 15.37
N LYS A 102 2.33 -9.68 14.39
CA LYS A 102 3.49 -10.20 13.67
C LYS A 102 4.31 -9.10 13.02
N GLY A 103 5.59 -9.02 13.38
CA GLY A 103 6.56 -8.11 12.77
C GLY A 103 6.35 -6.63 13.09
N GLY A 104 5.46 -6.27 14.03
CA GLY A 104 5.13 -4.89 14.34
C GLY A 104 6.30 -4.11 14.93
N LYS A 105 7.06 -4.70 15.84
CA LYS A 105 8.24 -4.05 16.45
C LYS A 105 9.29 -3.70 15.40
N GLU A 106 9.55 -4.60 14.47
CA GLU A 106 10.51 -4.38 13.38
C GLU A 106 9.99 -3.32 12.41
N ALA A 107 8.69 -3.37 12.06
CA ALA A 107 8.08 -2.36 11.20
C ALA A 107 8.18 -0.95 11.83
N ILE A 108 7.87 -0.79 13.13
CA ILE A 108 8.01 0.49 13.83
C ILE A 108 9.46 0.97 13.84
N LYS A 109 10.42 0.08 14.11
CA LYS A 109 11.84 0.41 14.08
C LYS A 109 12.27 0.91 12.69
N ASN A 110 11.83 0.23 11.63
CA ASN A 110 12.14 0.62 10.26
C ASN A 110 11.47 1.95 9.89
N MET A 111 10.26 2.22 10.36
CA MET A 111 9.59 3.50 10.19
C MET A 111 10.33 4.63 10.92
N ASP A 112 10.75 4.42 12.17
CA ASP A 112 11.52 5.41 12.94
C ASP A 112 12.86 5.73 12.26
N ASN A 113 13.61 4.71 11.84
CA ASN A 113 14.84 4.90 11.07
C ASN A 113 14.58 5.70 9.77
N PHE A 114 13.54 5.33 9.03
CA PHE A 114 13.18 6.03 7.80
C PHE A 114 12.88 7.51 8.05
N PHE A 115 12.16 7.83 9.14
CA PHE A 115 11.88 9.22 9.53
C PHE A 115 13.14 10.01 9.90
N ARG A 116 14.11 9.36 10.57
CA ARG A 116 15.36 10.00 10.98
C ARG A 116 16.32 10.24 9.82
N GLU A 117 16.32 9.35 8.85
CA GLU A 117 17.26 9.36 7.72
C GLU A 117 16.76 10.16 6.51
N ASN A 118 15.45 10.48 6.47
CA ASN A 118 14.82 11.13 5.32
C ASN A 118 14.12 12.42 5.71
N THR A 119 14.50 13.51 5.08
CA THR A 119 13.87 14.83 5.26
C THR A 119 12.49 14.94 4.58
N ASN A 120 12.08 13.94 3.80
CA ASN A 120 10.81 13.92 3.09
C ASN A 120 10.08 12.58 3.32
N ALA A 121 10.00 12.18 4.58
CA ALA A 121 9.37 10.93 4.98
C ALA A 121 7.84 11.08 5.06
N LYS A 122 7.10 10.43 4.17
CA LYS A 122 5.63 10.45 4.10
C LYS A 122 5.08 9.04 4.31
N ILE A 123 4.38 8.83 5.42
CA ILE A 123 3.81 7.52 5.82
C ILE A 123 2.29 7.62 5.96
N ILE A 124 1.57 6.56 5.56
CA ILE A 124 0.13 6.35 5.74
C ILE A 124 -0.10 5.11 6.62
#